data_036f0c480b96d2c7da4402920815c373
#
_entry.id   036f0c480b96d2c7da4402920815c373
#
_cell.length_a   1.000
_cell.length_b   1.000
_cell.length_c   1.000
_cell.angle_alpha   90.00
_cell.angle_beta   90.00
_cell.angle_gamma   90.00
#
_symmetry.space_group_name_H-M   'P 1'
#
loop_
_entity.id
_entity.type
_entity.pdbx_description
1 polymer ?
#
loop_
_entity_poly.entity_id
_entity_poly.type
_entity_poly.pdbx_seq_one_letter_code
_entity_poly.pdbx_strand_id
1 'polypeptide(L)'
;MDSGFDRRSFLVATGSLLAAGALPAALAQGKTKLRFSCAFTEQDPRADAYKAFAASIKDSFDFEPYWANTLFKQGTELVALQRGNLEMVNLAPQDISKQLPAWSLMTSAYLFRDADHLRKTFKSDVGRDFIKMARDQLEIQIVTPVYFGSRHVNLKPDKTIRTPADLAGIKLRMPPGEFWQFLGESIGASPTPVAFAEVYTALQTGVIDGQDNPLVTTKVMKFYEVTTQFVLTGHVVGYDVMAVSKKVWDAMSPAQQGQFQAAAEKAMDDYTAKYIGLEKEVVDFLKAQGKKVYTPDLNAFRAYAQKKYVDKYGQDWPKGALERINAL
;
A
#
# COMPACT_ATOMS: atom_id res chain seq x y z
N MET A 1 -25.89 41.16 -79.45
CA MET A 1 -25.82 39.78 -79.96
C MET A 1 -25.86 38.86 -78.80
N ASP A 2 -27.07 38.46 -78.45
CA ASP A 2 -27.37 37.52 -77.37
C ASP A 2 -27.17 36.12 -77.82
N SER A 3 -26.66 35.30 -76.94
CA SER A 3 -26.92 33.88 -76.98
C SER A 3 -27.03 33.34 -75.55
N GLY A 4 -28.32 33.23 -75.14
CA GLY A 4 -28.68 32.55 -73.93
C GLY A 4 -28.36 31.09 -73.96
N PHE A 5 -27.93 30.57 -72.79
CA PHE A 5 -27.82 29.13 -72.54
C PHE A 5 -28.93 28.72 -71.60
N ASP A 6 -29.80 27.89 -72.15
CA ASP A 6 -30.99 27.33 -71.52
C ASP A 6 -30.65 26.29 -70.50
N ARG A 7 -31.28 26.42 -69.36
CA ARG A 7 -31.24 25.46 -68.24
C ARG A 7 -32.41 24.48 -68.37
N ARG A 8 -32.22 23.38 -69.04
CA ARG A 8 -33.06 22.17 -68.88
C ARG A 8 -32.60 21.09 -69.83
N SER A 9 -32.10 20.06 -69.21
CA SER A 9 -32.03 18.69 -69.68
C SER A 9 -30.70 18.03 -69.35
N PHE A 10 -30.58 17.39 -68.17
CA PHE A 10 -29.97 16.10 -68.06
C PHE A 10 -30.39 15.47 -66.71
N LEU A 11 -31.51 14.81 -66.75
CA LEU A 11 -31.84 13.77 -65.80
C LEU A 11 -31.52 12.43 -66.42
N VAL A 12 -31.10 11.50 -65.58
CA VAL A 12 -30.91 10.05 -65.75
C VAL A 12 -29.54 9.60 -66.20
N ALA A 13 -28.76 9.19 -65.16
CA ALA A 13 -27.95 7.97 -65.23
C ALA A 13 -27.64 7.46 -63.83
N THR A 14 -28.39 6.46 -63.42
CA THR A 14 -28.01 5.28 -62.65
C THR A 14 -27.08 5.42 -61.45
N GLY A 15 -27.72 5.27 -60.27
CA GLY A 15 -27.09 5.01 -59.02
C GLY A 15 -26.25 3.72 -59.03
N SER A 16 -25.11 3.80 -58.39
CA SER A 16 -24.44 2.68 -57.77
C SER A 16 -24.03 3.11 -56.37
N LEU A 17 -24.86 2.75 -55.40
CA LEU A 17 -24.51 2.86 -53.98
C LEU A 17 -23.37 1.92 -53.70
N LEU A 18 -22.15 2.42 -53.64
CA LEU A 18 -21.07 1.83 -52.85
C LEU A 18 -21.29 2.24 -51.40
N ALA A 19 -22.02 1.42 -50.67
CA ALA A 19 -22.00 1.44 -49.21
C ALA A 19 -20.59 1.06 -48.78
N ALA A 20 -19.65 2.01 -48.77
CA ALA A 20 -18.42 1.91 -48.02
C ALA A 20 -18.82 1.88 -46.56
N GLY A 21 -18.90 0.68 -46.00
CA GLY A 21 -19.00 0.48 -44.55
C GLY A 21 -17.83 1.22 -43.89
N ALA A 22 -18.11 2.34 -43.28
CA ALA A 22 -17.22 3.00 -42.35
C ALA A 22 -17.08 2.03 -41.17
N LEU A 23 -16.05 1.15 -41.23
CA LEU A 23 -15.50 0.55 -40.03
C LEU A 23 -15.18 1.72 -39.10
N PRO A 24 -15.70 1.75 -37.86
CA PRO A 24 -15.26 2.72 -36.91
C PRO A 24 -13.74 2.54 -36.81
N ALA A 25 -12.99 3.55 -37.22
CA ALA A 25 -11.58 3.62 -36.89
C ALA A 25 -11.54 3.59 -35.36
N ALA A 26 -11.27 2.42 -34.80
CA ALA A 26 -10.82 2.29 -33.42
C ALA A 26 -9.53 3.10 -33.41
N LEU A 27 -9.65 4.39 -33.06
CA LEU A 27 -8.50 5.20 -32.69
C LEU A 27 -7.76 4.37 -31.68
N ALA A 28 -6.55 3.92 -32.03
CA ALA A 28 -5.65 3.28 -31.11
C ALA A 28 -5.40 4.31 -30.00
N GLN A 29 -6.26 4.27 -28.98
CA GLN A 29 -6.05 5.06 -27.77
C GLN A 29 -4.68 4.60 -27.23
N GLY A 30 -3.71 5.51 -27.22
CA GLY A 30 -2.40 5.23 -26.66
C GLY A 30 -2.57 4.68 -25.24
N LYS A 31 -1.66 3.80 -24.82
CA LYS A 31 -1.72 3.18 -23.51
C LYS A 31 -1.84 4.24 -22.42
N THR A 32 -2.68 3.99 -21.44
CA THR A 32 -2.80 4.87 -20.27
C THR A 32 -1.51 4.79 -19.45
N LYS A 33 -0.85 5.94 -19.25
CA LYS A 33 0.35 6.03 -18.43
C LYS A 33 -0.01 5.87 -16.95
N LEU A 34 0.72 5.01 -16.24
CA LEU A 34 0.59 4.76 -14.82
C LEU A 34 1.92 5.08 -14.13
N ARG A 35 2.11 6.34 -13.72
CA ARG A 35 3.21 6.68 -12.81
C ARG A 35 2.90 6.08 -11.46
N PHE A 36 3.81 5.27 -10.98
CA PHE A 36 3.68 4.56 -9.71
C PHE A 36 4.71 5.08 -8.71
N SER A 37 4.28 5.48 -7.52
CA SER A 37 5.17 5.92 -6.42
C SER A 37 5.10 4.96 -5.24
N CYS A 38 6.24 4.71 -4.60
CA CYS A 38 6.33 3.91 -3.39
C CYS A 38 7.54 4.28 -2.53
N ALA A 39 7.48 3.95 -1.24
CA ALA A 39 8.56 4.23 -0.29
C ALA A 39 9.69 3.19 -0.32
N PHE A 40 9.44 1.97 -0.77
CA PHE A 40 10.43 0.89 -0.81
C PHE A 40 11.35 0.99 -2.04
N THR A 41 12.53 0.40 -1.93
CA THR A 41 13.53 0.37 -3.02
C THR A 41 13.21 -0.72 -4.04
N GLU A 42 13.83 -0.66 -5.21
CA GLU A 42 13.67 -1.69 -6.25
C GLU A 42 14.17 -3.09 -5.82
N GLN A 43 15.01 -3.18 -4.79
CA GLN A 43 15.50 -4.42 -4.20
C GLN A 43 14.51 -5.08 -3.22
N ASP A 44 13.46 -4.37 -2.83
CA ASP A 44 12.40 -4.95 -2.02
C ASP A 44 11.59 -5.98 -2.83
N PRO A 45 11.27 -7.16 -2.27
CA PRO A 45 10.51 -8.18 -2.99
C PRO A 45 9.16 -7.71 -3.55
N ARG A 46 8.56 -6.64 -2.99
CA ARG A 46 7.35 -6.02 -3.55
C ARG A 46 7.55 -5.48 -4.95
N ALA A 47 8.77 -5.03 -5.28
CA ALA A 47 9.05 -4.52 -6.63
C ALA A 47 8.82 -5.59 -7.71
N ASP A 48 9.18 -6.84 -7.44
CA ASP A 48 8.95 -7.95 -8.37
C ASP A 48 7.45 -8.22 -8.58
N ALA A 49 6.64 -8.10 -7.51
CA ALA A 49 5.19 -8.22 -7.61
C ALA A 49 4.57 -7.12 -8.49
N TYR A 50 5.01 -5.87 -8.32
CA TYR A 50 4.56 -4.76 -9.17
C TYR A 50 5.04 -4.89 -10.62
N LYS A 51 6.25 -5.42 -10.86
CA LYS A 51 6.75 -5.74 -12.22
C LYS A 51 5.93 -6.85 -12.87
N ALA A 52 5.56 -7.90 -12.11
CA ALA A 52 4.70 -8.98 -12.61
C ALA A 52 3.28 -8.47 -12.93
N PHE A 53 2.70 -7.65 -12.06
CA PHE A 53 1.45 -6.94 -12.32
C PHE A 53 1.54 -6.11 -13.62
N ALA A 54 2.57 -5.26 -13.75
CA ALA A 54 2.77 -4.42 -14.93
C ALA A 54 2.88 -5.23 -16.22
N ALA A 55 3.58 -6.35 -16.19
CA ALA A 55 3.70 -7.26 -17.33
C ALA A 55 2.34 -7.83 -17.78
N SER A 56 1.41 -8.04 -16.83
CA SER A 56 0.07 -8.59 -17.09
C SER A 56 -0.90 -7.57 -17.69
N ILE A 57 -0.62 -6.28 -17.55
CA ILE A 57 -1.48 -5.18 -18.07
C ILE A 57 -0.82 -4.38 -19.19
N LYS A 58 0.36 -4.77 -19.64
CA LYS A 58 1.20 -4.02 -20.59
C LYS A 58 0.53 -3.64 -21.90
N ASP A 59 -0.50 -4.36 -22.33
CA ASP A 59 -1.17 -4.09 -23.61
C ASP A 59 -2.08 -2.85 -23.53
N SER A 60 -2.61 -2.54 -22.34
CA SER A 60 -3.50 -1.40 -22.09
C SER A 60 -2.84 -0.26 -21.34
N PHE A 61 -1.77 -0.52 -20.59
CA PHE A 61 -1.15 0.44 -19.68
C PHE A 61 0.35 0.51 -19.87
N ASP A 62 0.90 1.71 -19.65
CA ASP A 62 2.32 2.01 -19.60
C ASP A 62 2.74 2.29 -18.16
N PHE A 63 3.34 1.29 -17.49
CA PHE A 63 3.71 1.36 -16.08
C PHE A 63 5.09 1.99 -15.91
N GLU A 64 5.14 3.12 -15.20
CA GLU A 64 6.37 3.89 -14.94
C GLU A 64 6.62 3.97 -13.42
N PRO A 65 7.48 3.10 -12.85
CA PRO A 65 7.73 3.05 -11.43
C PRO A 65 8.75 4.10 -10.96
N TYR A 66 8.45 4.70 -9.81
CA TYR A 66 9.32 5.60 -9.06
C TYR A 66 9.53 5.03 -7.65
N TRP A 67 10.60 4.25 -7.50
CA TRP A 67 10.96 3.59 -6.25
C TRP A 67 11.55 4.58 -5.25
N ALA A 68 11.57 4.20 -3.94
CA ALA A 68 12.23 4.92 -2.86
C ALA A 68 11.85 6.41 -2.76
N ASN A 69 10.58 6.73 -2.98
CA ASN A 69 10.04 8.09 -2.89
C ASN A 69 10.73 9.12 -3.83
N THR A 70 11.25 8.68 -4.97
CA THR A 70 11.93 9.57 -5.92
C THR A 70 10.99 10.55 -6.63
N LEU A 71 9.67 10.26 -6.69
CA LEU A 71 8.69 11.16 -7.29
C LEU A 71 7.97 12.04 -6.25
N PHE A 72 7.56 11.45 -5.13
CA PHE A 72 6.88 12.15 -4.03
C PHE A 72 7.51 11.80 -2.69
N LYS A 73 7.52 12.75 -1.75
CA LYS A 73 7.97 12.49 -0.37
C LYS A 73 7.00 11.54 0.33
N GLN A 74 7.52 10.62 1.15
CA GLN A 74 6.73 9.71 1.95
C GLN A 74 5.63 10.44 2.75
N GLY A 75 4.38 9.98 2.61
CA GLY A 75 3.21 10.55 3.28
C GLY A 75 2.56 11.72 2.53
N THR A 76 3.01 12.05 1.29
CA THR A 76 2.38 13.06 0.43
C THR A 76 1.68 12.46 -0.80
N GLU A 77 1.82 11.16 -1.02
CA GLU A 77 1.37 10.44 -2.21
C GLU A 77 -0.15 10.42 -2.33
N LEU A 78 -0.87 10.31 -1.18
CA LEU A 78 -2.34 10.33 -1.19
C LEU A 78 -2.88 11.63 -1.79
N VAL A 79 -2.32 12.77 -1.38
CA VAL A 79 -2.73 14.08 -1.92
C VAL A 79 -2.40 14.21 -3.41
N ALA A 80 -1.26 13.66 -3.85
CA ALA A 80 -0.89 13.64 -5.26
C ALA A 80 -1.87 12.80 -6.10
N LEU A 81 -2.28 11.64 -5.57
CA LEU A 81 -3.27 10.75 -6.19
C LEU A 81 -4.64 11.44 -6.34
N GLN A 82 -5.12 12.06 -5.26
CA GLN A 82 -6.39 12.80 -5.21
C GLN A 82 -6.44 13.95 -6.21
N ARG A 83 -5.33 14.67 -6.36
CA ARG A 83 -5.22 15.81 -7.30
C ARG A 83 -5.00 15.39 -8.75
N GLY A 84 -4.87 14.10 -9.03
CA GLY A 84 -4.55 13.58 -10.36
C GLY A 84 -3.12 13.87 -10.82
N ASN A 85 -2.21 14.18 -9.90
CA ASN A 85 -0.78 14.36 -10.15
C ASN A 85 -0.01 13.03 -10.12
N LEU A 86 -0.67 11.96 -9.72
CA LEU A 86 -0.16 10.59 -9.67
C LEU A 86 -1.29 9.65 -10.07
N GLU A 87 -0.98 8.60 -10.82
CA GLU A 87 -1.98 7.63 -11.29
C GLU A 87 -2.12 6.45 -10.35
N MET A 88 -0.99 5.98 -9.76
CA MET A 88 -0.95 4.75 -8.96
C MET A 88 0.06 4.87 -7.82
N VAL A 89 -0.24 4.22 -6.68
CA VAL A 89 0.63 4.27 -5.49
C VAL A 89 0.56 2.97 -4.70
N ASN A 90 1.67 2.65 -4.03
CA ASN A 90 1.68 1.74 -2.88
C ASN A 90 1.55 2.59 -1.62
N LEU A 91 0.32 2.68 -1.09
CA LEU A 91 -0.08 3.64 -0.07
C LEU A 91 -0.18 2.97 1.30
N ALA A 92 0.44 3.57 2.30
CA ALA A 92 0.27 3.13 3.68
C ALA A 92 -1.15 3.45 4.17
N PRO A 93 -1.87 2.51 4.82
CA PRO A 93 -3.23 2.73 5.30
C PRO A 93 -3.30 3.82 6.39
N GLN A 94 -2.21 4.12 7.08
CA GLN A 94 -2.11 5.23 8.03
C GLN A 94 -2.26 6.60 7.36
N ASP A 95 -1.84 6.74 6.11
CA ASP A 95 -2.04 7.97 5.34
C ASP A 95 -3.52 8.15 4.96
N ILE A 96 -4.26 7.05 4.75
CA ILE A 96 -5.71 7.06 4.59
C ILE A 96 -6.38 7.52 5.90
N SER A 97 -5.97 6.97 7.03
CA SER A 97 -6.53 7.31 8.35
C SER A 97 -6.42 8.79 8.68
N LYS A 98 -5.37 9.46 8.19
CA LYS A 98 -5.16 10.90 8.40
C LYS A 98 -6.32 11.76 7.85
N GLN A 99 -6.93 11.35 6.75
CA GLN A 99 -8.05 12.07 6.13
C GLN A 99 -9.39 11.39 6.40
N LEU A 100 -9.38 10.12 6.80
CA LEU A 100 -10.56 9.30 7.04
C LEU A 100 -10.37 8.53 8.36
N PRO A 101 -10.67 9.16 9.53
CA PRO A 101 -10.39 8.59 10.85
C PRO A 101 -10.96 7.19 11.09
N ALA A 102 -12.10 6.85 10.46
CA ALA A 102 -12.66 5.50 10.50
C ALA A 102 -11.65 4.41 10.09
N TRP A 103 -10.70 4.72 9.18
CA TRP A 103 -9.64 3.82 8.75
C TRP A 103 -8.60 3.53 9.84
N SER A 104 -8.62 4.24 10.97
CA SER A 104 -7.77 3.90 12.11
C SER A 104 -8.02 2.50 12.64
N LEU A 105 -9.22 1.94 12.45
CA LEU A 105 -9.49 0.53 12.71
C LEU A 105 -8.57 -0.36 11.89
N MET A 106 -8.51 -0.13 10.58
CA MET A 106 -7.71 -0.95 9.64
C MET A 106 -6.19 -0.86 9.88
N THR A 107 -5.73 0.15 10.64
CA THR A 107 -4.33 0.34 11.02
C THR A 107 -4.04 -0.02 12.48
N SER A 108 -5.05 -0.47 13.21
CA SER A 108 -4.89 -0.72 14.64
C SER A 108 -3.97 -1.90 14.93
N ALA A 109 -3.16 -1.76 15.98
CA ALA A 109 -2.25 -2.81 16.41
C ALA A 109 -3.01 -4.09 16.77
N TYR A 110 -2.47 -5.23 16.35
CA TYR A 110 -3.03 -6.58 16.59
C TYR A 110 -4.44 -6.82 16.04
N LEU A 111 -4.88 -6.05 15.03
CA LEU A 111 -6.16 -6.29 14.35
C LEU A 111 -6.12 -7.58 13.54
N PHE A 112 -5.15 -7.67 12.64
CA PHE A 112 -5.00 -8.84 11.77
C PHE A 112 -4.13 -9.91 12.45
N ARG A 113 -4.52 -11.17 12.30
CA ARG A 113 -3.77 -12.32 12.82
C ARG A 113 -2.59 -12.68 11.94
N ASP A 114 -2.80 -12.63 10.62
CA ASP A 114 -1.83 -13.03 9.59
C ASP A 114 -2.24 -12.48 8.21
N ALA A 115 -1.49 -12.84 7.17
CA ALA A 115 -1.75 -12.45 5.79
C ALA A 115 -3.09 -12.97 5.25
N ASP A 116 -3.53 -14.18 5.67
CA ASP A 116 -4.79 -14.76 5.23
C ASP A 116 -5.98 -14.01 5.83
N HIS A 117 -5.91 -13.68 7.12
CA HIS A 117 -6.92 -12.87 7.78
C HIS A 117 -7.03 -11.47 7.16
N LEU A 118 -5.89 -10.82 6.87
CA LEU A 118 -5.85 -9.54 6.13
C LEU A 118 -6.58 -9.69 4.78
N ARG A 119 -6.23 -10.69 3.99
CA ARG A 119 -6.84 -10.95 2.68
C ARG A 119 -8.34 -11.21 2.76
N LYS A 120 -8.77 -12.06 3.70
CA LYS A 120 -10.19 -12.34 3.96
C LYS A 120 -10.95 -11.07 4.33
N THR A 121 -10.36 -10.23 5.17
CA THR A 121 -10.98 -8.95 5.57
C THR A 121 -11.22 -8.07 4.35
N PHE A 122 -10.23 -7.85 3.49
CA PHE A 122 -10.42 -7.01 2.30
C PHE A 122 -11.43 -7.59 1.29
N LYS A 123 -11.58 -8.90 1.23
CA LYS A 123 -12.58 -9.60 0.37
C LYS A 123 -13.98 -9.71 1.01
N SER A 124 -14.12 -9.40 2.29
CA SER A 124 -15.40 -9.44 3.02
C SER A 124 -16.26 -8.18 2.81
N ASP A 125 -17.51 -8.23 3.31
CA ASP A 125 -18.39 -7.05 3.26
C ASP A 125 -17.80 -5.86 4.02
N VAL A 126 -17.21 -6.11 5.21
CA VAL A 126 -16.59 -5.02 5.97
C VAL A 126 -15.42 -4.39 5.22
N GLY A 127 -14.60 -5.18 4.54
CA GLY A 127 -13.51 -4.66 3.70
C GLY A 127 -14.02 -3.84 2.53
N ARG A 128 -15.08 -4.30 1.85
CA ARG A 128 -15.74 -3.55 0.77
C ARG A 128 -16.32 -2.23 1.26
N ASP A 129 -16.87 -2.17 2.47
CA ASP A 129 -17.36 -0.94 3.09
C ASP A 129 -16.22 0.09 3.24
N PHE A 130 -15.04 -0.34 3.73
CA PHE A 130 -13.87 0.51 3.86
C PHE A 130 -13.30 0.97 2.51
N ILE A 131 -13.23 0.09 1.51
CA ILE A 131 -12.81 0.44 0.14
C ILE A 131 -13.76 1.48 -0.46
N LYS A 132 -15.08 1.26 -0.31
CA LYS A 132 -16.09 2.20 -0.78
C LYS A 132 -15.96 3.55 -0.09
N MET A 133 -15.73 3.58 1.21
CA MET A 133 -15.52 4.80 1.99
C MET A 133 -14.32 5.60 1.47
N ALA A 134 -13.19 4.94 1.19
CA ALA A 134 -12.02 5.58 0.61
C ALA A 134 -12.31 6.11 -0.82
N ARG A 135 -13.03 5.34 -1.63
CA ARG A 135 -13.43 5.76 -2.98
C ARG A 135 -14.30 7.02 -2.96
N ASP A 136 -15.32 7.03 -2.11
CA ASP A 136 -16.33 8.10 -2.09
C ASP A 136 -15.80 9.38 -1.44
N GLN A 137 -14.94 9.29 -0.42
CA GLN A 137 -14.49 10.44 0.36
C GLN A 137 -13.08 10.92 -0.01
N LEU A 138 -12.24 10.04 -0.54
CA LEU A 138 -10.85 10.37 -0.84
C LEU A 138 -10.52 10.36 -2.34
N GLU A 139 -11.49 10.08 -3.21
CA GLU A 139 -11.30 10.05 -4.68
C GLU A 139 -10.18 9.07 -5.12
N ILE A 140 -10.04 7.93 -4.42
CA ILE A 140 -9.09 6.87 -4.73
C ILE A 140 -9.79 5.52 -4.85
N GLN A 141 -9.31 4.66 -5.76
CA GLN A 141 -9.72 3.27 -5.82
C GLN A 141 -8.64 2.39 -5.20
N ILE A 142 -8.95 1.76 -4.07
CA ILE A 142 -8.12 0.70 -3.51
C ILE A 142 -8.40 -0.58 -4.29
N VAL A 143 -7.34 -1.17 -4.84
CA VAL A 143 -7.42 -2.37 -5.67
C VAL A 143 -7.23 -3.63 -4.83
N THR A 144 -6.14 -3.71 -4.06
CA THR A 144 -5.83 -4.88 -3.24
C THR A 144 -4.87 -4.51 -2.10
N PRO A 145 -4.89 -5.23 -0.97
CA PRO A 145 -3.83 -5.10 0.02
C PRO A 145 -2.53 -5.72 -0.50
N VAL A 146 -1.42 -5.14 -0.09
CA VAL A 146 -0.05 -5.58 -0.40
C VAL A 146 0.63 -5.95 0.90
N TYR A 147 0.56 -7.22 1.27
CA TYR A 147 1.22 -7.74 2.47
C TYR A 147 2.74 -7.61 2.36
N PHE A 148 3.43 -7.26 3.44
CA PHE A 148 4.89 -7.25 3.46
C PHE A 148 5.50 -7.68 4.81
N GLY A 149 4.78 -8.53 5.53
CA GLY A 149 5.25 -9.20 6.75
C GLY A 149 4.78 -8.57 8.05
N SER A 150 4.93 -9.31 9.14
CA SER A 150 4.64 -8.78 10.48
C SER A 150 5.73 -7.82 10.93
N ARG A 151 5.33 -6.68 11.48
CA ARG A 151 6.25 -5.64 11.98
C ARG A 151 6.73 -6.00 13.38
N HIS A 152 8.03 -5.84 13.57
CA HIS A 152 8.73 -6.14 14.83
C HIS A 152 9.61 -4.97 15.23
N VAL A 153 9.86 -4.82 16.54
CA VAL A 153 10.76 -3.80 17.05
C VAL A 153 12.21 -4.27 16.90
N ASN A 154 13.05 -3.40 16.35
CA ASN A 154 14.46 -3.64 16.15
C ASN A 154 15.26 -2.50 16.81
N LEU A 155 16.17 -2.81 17.74
CA LEU A 155 16.81 -1.86 18.63
C LEU A 155 18.35 -1.88 18.52
N LYS A 156 18.97 -0.70 18.70
CA LYS A 156 20.38 -0.50 18.84
C LYS A 156 20.86 -0.75 20.30
N PRO A 157 20.20 -0.19 21.35
CA PRO A 157 20.62 -0.47 22.72
C PRO A 157 20.33 -1.91 23.12
N ASP A 158 21.24 -2.47 23.95
CA ASP A 158 21.11 -3.81 24.52
C ASP A 158 20.24 -3.77 25.79
N LYS A 159 18.96 -3.45 25.64
CA LYS A 159 17.96 -3.41 26.70
C LYS A 159 16.93 -4.50 26.46
N THR A 160 16.80 -5.45 27.37
CA THR A 160 15.77 -6.50 27.25
C THR A 160 14.37 -5.90 27.34
N ILE A 161 13.54 -6.17 26.34
CA ILE A 161 12.16 -5.74 26.24
C ILE A 161 11.25 -6.93 26.49
N ARG A 162 10.47 -6.89 27.56
CA ARG A 162 9.49 -7.93 27.93
C ARG A 162 8.06 -7.42 27.80
N THR A 163 7.82 -6.17 28.15
CA THR A 163 6.50 -5.52 28.19
C THR A 163 6.56 -4.15 27.52
N PRO A 164 5.43 -3.51 27.21
CA PRO A 164 5.39 -2.13 26.68
C PRO A 164 6.14 -1.13 27.56
N ALA A 165 6.13 -1.29 28.88
CA ALA A 165 6.83 -0.40 29.80
C ALA A 165 8.35 -0.37 29.57
N ASP A 166 8.93 -1.45 29.08
CA ASP A 166 10.35 -1.51 28.79
C ASP A 166 10.74 -0.67 27.56
N LEU A 167 9.80 -0.33 26.69
CA LEU A 167 10.02 0.59 25.56
C LEU A 167 9.96 2.06 25.95
N ALA A 168 9.59 2.39 27.21
CA ALA A 168 9.54 3.78 27.66
C ALA A 168 10.89 4.47 27.48
N GLY A 169 10.87 5.65 26.85
CA GLY A 169 12.05 6.45 26.55
C GLY A 169 12.87 6.00 25.34
N ILE A 170 12.56 4.84 24.73
CA ILE A 170 13.21 4.39 23.50
C ILE A 170 12.70 5.25 22.32
N LYS A 171 13.62 5.97 21.69
CA LYS A 171 13.34 6.74 20.46
C LYS A 171 13.13 5.76 19.30
N LEU A 172 11.92 5.28 19.17
CA LEU A 172 11.56 4.33 18.11
C LEU A 172 11.19 5.11 16.84
N ARG A 173 11.94 4.92 15.78
CA ARG A 173 11.59 5.52 14.51
C ARG A 173 10.24 4.99 14.04
N MET A 174 9.38 5.91 13.69
CA MET A 174 8.16 5.66 12.95
C MET A 174 8.16 6.45 11.63
N PRO A 175 7.45 6.02 10.58
CA PRO A 175 7.20 6.86 9.42
C PRO A 175 6.59 8.21 9.82
N PRO A 176 6.73 9.27 9.01
CA PRO A 176 6.05 10.55 9.27
C PRO A 176 4.52 10.40 9.26
N GLY A 177 3.84 11.07 10.17
CA GLY A 177 2.38 11.09 10.27
C GLY A 177 1.86 10.67 11.64
N GLU A 178 0.75 11.26 12.06
CA GLU A 178 0.21 11.10 13.41
C GLU A 178 -0.21 9.67 13.76
N PHE A 179 -0.81 8.94 12.81
CA PHE A 179 -1.22 7.55 13.04
C PHE A 179 -0.02 6.61 13.17
N TRP A 180 1.09 6.91 12.50
CA TRP A 180 2.34 6.20 12.72
C TRP A 180 2.95 6.53 14.09
N GLN A 181 2.95 7.81 14.49
CA GLN A 181 3.45 8.19 15.80
C GLN A 181 2.60 7.51 16.90
N PHE A 182 1.28 7.52 16.72
CA PHE A 182 0.39 6.84 17.66
C PHE A 182 0.62 5.33 17.73
N LEU A 183 0.95 4.67 16.62
CA LEU A 183 1.32 3.25 16.64
C LEU A 183 2.53 3.01 17.54
N GLY A 184 3.58 3.83 17.44
CA GLY A 184 4.75 3.76 18.34
C GLY A 184 4.39 3.98 19.80
N GLU A 185 3.56 4.97 20.11
CA GLU A 185 3.03 5.22 21.47
C GLU A 185 2.19 4.04 21.97
N SER A 186 1.41 3.42 21.11
CA SER A 186 0.52 2.31 21.45
C SER A 186 1.25 1.04 21.85
N ILE A 187 2.52 0.91 21.53
CA ILE A 187 3.38 -0.20 21.99
C ILE A 187 4.34 0.22 23.10
N GLY A 188 4.23 1.45 23.62
CA GLY A 188 5.00 1.95 24.76
C GLY A 188 6.27 2.70 24.44
N ALA A 189 6.61 2.92 23.18
CA ALA A 189 7.81 3.62 22.75
C ALA A 189 7.63 5.14 22.73
N SER A 190 8.74 5.88 22.56
CA SER A 190 8.78 7.30 22.25
C SER A 190 9.00 7.45 20.72
N PRO A 191 7.94 7.65 19.93
CA PRO A 191 8.05 7.67 18.49
C PRO A 191 8.80 8.89 17.99
N THR A 192 9.65 8.67 16.98
CA THR A 192 10.45 9.73 16.33
C THR A 192 10.22 9.64 14.81
N PRO A 193 9.63 10.67 14.18
CA PRO A 193 9.34 10.65 12.75
C PRO A 193 10.61 10.81 11.92
N VAL A 194 10.94 9.81 11.10
CA VAL A 194 12.07 9.83 10.15
C VAL A 194 11.62 9.18 8.85
N ALA A 195 11.94 9.80 7.71
CA ALA A 195 11.64 9.23 6.39
C ALA A 195 12.37 7.88 6.19
N PHE A 196 11.76 6.96 5.44
CA PHE A 196 12.27 5.59 5.32
C PHE A 196 13.71 5.53 4.80
N ALA A 197 14.05 6.35 3.80
CA ALA A 197 15.39 6.42 3.23
C ALA A 197 16.48 6.87 4.22
N GLU A 198 16.11 7.54 5.31
CA GLU A 198 17.02 8.11 6.30
C GLU A 198 17.24 7.19 7.52
N VAL A 199 16.49 6.08 7.62
CA VAL A 199 16.47 5.22 8.83
C VAL A 199 17.83 4.61 9.14
N TYR A 200 18.55 4.10 8.14
CA TYR A 200 19.87 3.50 8.35
C TYR A 200 20.84 4.51 8.98
N THR A 201 20.93 5.71 8.40
CA THR A 201 21.80 6.79 8.91
C THR A 201 21.37 7.25 10.30
N ALA A 202 20.06 7.38 10.55
CA ALA A 202 19.55 7.80 11.86
C ALA A 202 19.84 6.75 12.96
N LEU A 203 19.78 5.46 12.65
CA LEU A 203 20.24 4.37 13.54
C LEU A 203 21.74 4.43 13.76
N GLN A 204 22.52 4.56 12.69
CA GLN A 204 23.98 4.57 12.76
C GLN A 204 24.47 5.72 13.64
N THR A 205 23.96 6.93 13.45
CA THR A 205 24.33 8.15 14.19
C THR A 205 23.71 8.25 15.58
N GLY A 206 22.73 7.40 15.93
CA GLY A 206 22.06 7.42 17.24
C GLY A 206 21.01 8.54 17.39
N VAL A 207 20.51 9.10 16.30
CA VAL A 207 19.35 10.01 16.31
C VAL A 207 18.12 9.26 16.81
N ILE A 208 18.01 7.98 16.47
CA ILE A 208 16.99 7.04 16.94
C ILE A 208 17.66 5.82 17.59
N ASP A 209 16.96 5.22 18.55
CA ASP A 209 17.42 4.02 19.27
C ASP A 209 16.97 2.73 18.59
N GLY A 210 15.95 2.82 17.74
CA GLY A 210 15.39 1.67 17.05
C GLY A 210 14.40 2.06 15.97
N GLN A 211 13.86 1.05 15.31
CA GLN A 211 12.83 1.18 14.30
C GLN A 211 11.87 -0.02 14.35
N ASP A 212 10.73 0.05 13.71
CA ASP A 212 9.85 -1.08 13.49
C ASP A 212 9.69 -1.36 11.99
N ASN A 213 9.86 -2.59 11.60
CA ASN A 213 9.58 -3.10 10.25
C ASN A 213 9.48 -4.63 10.26
N PRO A 214 8.96 -5.23 9.17
CA PRO A 214 9.12 -6.66 8.95
C PRO A 214 10.58 -7.07 8.81
N LEU A 215 10.87 -8.31 9.17
CA LEU A 215 12.25 -8.81 9.19
C LEU A 215 12.89 -8.80 7.80
N VAL A 216 12.15 -9.14 6.75
CA VAL A 216 12.65 -9.11 5.36
C VAL A 216 13.06 -7.70 4.96
N THR A 217 12.23 -6.70 5.24
CA THR A 217 12.55 -5.28 5.01
C THR A 217 13.82 -4.88 5.77
N THR A 218 13.94 -5.29 7.03
CA THR A 218 15.12 -5.02 7.85
C THR A 218 16.40 -5.64 7.27
N LYS A 219 16.31 -6.85 6.68
CA LYS A 219 17.42 -7.49 5.98
C LYS A 219 17.79 -6.74 4.70
N VAL A 220 16.82 -6.42 3.84
CA VAL A 220 17.04 -5.70 2.58
C VAL A 220 17.68 -4.33 2.81
N MET A 221 17.18 -3.60 3.81
CA MET A 221 17.68 -2.26 4.17
C MET A 221 18.92 -2.30 5.07
N LYS A 222 19.44 -3.49 5.39
CA LYS A 222 20.63 -3.73 6.23
C LYS A 222 20.55 -3.10 7.64
N PHE A 223 19.35 -2.86 8.17
CA PHE A 223 19.21 -2.27 9.51
C PHE A 223 19.82 -3.16 10.60
N TYR A 224 19.96 -4.46 10.34
CA TYR A 224 20.65 -5.39 11.24
C TYR A 224 22.13 -5.03 11.45
N GLU A 225 22.79 -4.33 10.51
CA GLU A 225 24.21 -3.94 10.67
C GLU A 225 24.38 -2.90 11.79
N VAL A 226 23.38 -2.05 12.00
CA VAL A 226 23.40 -0.91 12.93
C VAL A 226 22.53 -1.10 14.17
N THR A 227 22.05 -2.33 14.41
CA THR A 227 21.22 -2.71 15.55
C THR A 227 21.71 -4.00 16.18
N THR A 228 21.32 -4.28 17.43
CA THR A 228 21.80 -5.44 18.21
C THR A 228 20.75 -6.51 18.40
N GLN A 229 19.46 -6.14 18.40
CA GLN A 229 18.38 -7.04 18.79
C GLN A 229 17.09 -6.83 18.02
N PHE A 230 16.30 -7.90 17.95
CA PHE A 230 14.99 -8.00 17.32
C PHE A 230 13.99 -8.56 18.32
N VAL A 231 13.05 -7.72 18.70
CA VAL A 231 11.97 -8.08 19.61
C VAL A 231 10.74 -8.42 18.76
N LEU A 232 10.39 -9.70 18.73
CA LEU A 232 9.33 -10.21 17.85
C LEU A 232 7.95 -9.85 18.41
N THR A 233 7.63 -8.56 18.41
CA THR A 233 6.37 -8.01 18.92
C THR A 233 5.18 -8.38 18.06
N GLY A 234 5.34 -8.49 16.73
CA GLY A 234 4.25 -8.80 15.80
C GLY A 234 3.06 -7.84 15.92
N HIS A 235 3.32 -6.60 16.32
CA HIS A 235 2.28 -5.65 16.73
C HIS A 235 1.39 -5.17 15.57
N VAL A 236 1.85 -5.30 14.32
CA VAL A 236 1.06 -5.04 13.12
C VAL A 236 1.40 -6.07 12.04
N VAL A 237 0.38 -6.66 11.44
CA VAL A 237 0.52 -7.30 10.13
C VAL A 237 0.73 -6.18 9.13
N GLY A 238 1.96 -6.07 8.63
CA GLY A 238 2.38 -5.00 7.73
C GLY A 238 1.74 -5.17 6.37
N TYR A 239 1.02 -4.17 5.95
CA TYR A 239 0.48 -4.08 4.61
C TYR A 239 0.40 -2.62 4.15
N ASP A 240 0.47 -2.45 2.86
CA ASP A 240 0.07 -1.23 2.15
C ASP A 240 -1.14 -1.57 1.28
N VAL A 241 -1.70 -0.60 0.59
CA VAL A 241 -2.71 -0.83 -0.42
C VAL A 241 -2.21 -0.39 -1.78
N MET A 242 -2.43 -1.21 -2.80
CA MET A 242 -2.34 -0.77 -4.19
C MET A 242 -3.54 0.13 -4.44
N ALA A 243 -3.29 1.40 -4.69
CA ALA A 243 -4.35 2.37 -4.97
C ALA A 243 -4.12 3.10 -6.29
N VAL A 244 -5.22 3.43 -6.96
CA VAL A 244 -5.26 4.15 -8.23
C VAL A 244 -6.12 5.40 -8.04
N SER A 245 -5.80 6.52 -8.70
CA SER A 245 -6.68 7.68 -8.67
C SER A 245 -8.06 7.31 -9.24
N LYS A 246 -9.12 7.76 -8.58
CA LYS A 246 -10.49 7.49 -9.04
C LYS A 246 -10.72 7.93 -10.48
N LYS A 247 -10.10 9.04 -10.88
CA LYS A 247 -10.16 9.55 -12.26
C LYS A 247 -9.62 8.53 -13.27
N VAL A 248 -8.47 7.91 -12.98
CA VAL A 248 -7.87 6.88 -13.86
C VAL A 248 -8.73 5.63 -13.87
N TRP A 249 -9.18 5.19 -12.69
CA TRP A 249 -10.04 4.01 -12.56
C TRP A 249 -11.37 4.15 -13.33
N ASP A 250 -12.05 5.29 -13.18
CA ASP A 250 -13.34 5.53 -13.81
C ASP A 250 -13.25 5.75 -15.33
N ALA A 251 -12.05 6.10 -15.83
CA ALA A 251 -11.79 6.18 -17.28
C ALA A 251 -11.58 4.79 -17.92
N MET A 252 -11.34 3.73 -17.13
CA MET A 252 -11.23 2.37 -17.62
C MET A 252 -12.61 1.80 -17.97
N SER A 253 -12.68 1.05 -19.07
CA SER A 253 -13.87 0.23 -19.34
C SER A 253 -14.05 -0.86 -18.26
N PRO A 254 -15.27 -1.40 -18.06
CA PRO A 254 -15.48 -2.51 -17.12
C PRO A 254 -14.56 -3.72 -17.37
N ALA A 255 -14.26 -4.01 -18.63
CA ALA A 255 -13.31 -5.08 -18.99
C ALA A 255 -11.89 -4.77 -18.54
N GLN A 256 -11.42 -3.53 -18.71
CA GLN A 256 -10.10 -3.08 -18.25
C GLN A 256 -10.03 -3.07 -16.71
N GLN A 257 -11.06 -2.60 -16.02
CA GLN A 257 -11.13 -2.67 -14.55
C GLN A 257 -11.03 -4.11 -14.05
N GLY A 258 -11.79 -5.04 -14.65
CA GLY A 258 -11.74 -6.46 -14.31
C GLY A 258 -10.37 -7.09 -14.56
N GLN A 259 -9.72 -6.78 -15.69
CA GLN A 259 -8.37 -7.24 -16.00
C GLN A 259 -7.34 -6.68 -15.01
N PHE A 260 -7.41 -5.39 -14.71
CA PHE A 260 -6.52 -4.71 -13.78
C PHE A 260 -6.65 -5.31 -12.36
N GLN A 261 -7.89 -5.49 -11.88
CA GLN A 261 -8.18 -6.10 -10.58
C GLN A 261 -7.62 -7.52 -10.49
N ALA A 262 -7.93 -8.37 -11.47
CA ALA A 262 -7.47 -9.75 -11.49
C ALA A 262 -5.93 -9.86 -11.56
N ALA A 263 -5.28 -9.02 -12.37
CA ALA A 263 -3.82 -8.97 -12.48
C ALA A 263 -3.17 -8.54 -11.15
N ALA A 264 -3.74 -7.53 -10.50
CA ALA A 264 -3.26 -7.04 -9.21
C ALA A 264 -3.41 -8.09 -8.10
N GLU A 265 -4.59 -8.70 -7.97
CA GLU A 265 -4.83 -9.74 -6.97
C GLU A 265 -3.90 -10.93 -7.17
N LYS A 266 -3.78 -11.42 -8.41
CA LYS A 266 -2.88 -12.53 -8.71
C LYS A 266 -1.42 -12.23 -8.36
N ALA A 267 -0.92 -11.07 -8.78
CA ALA A 267 0.47 -10.70 -8.51
C ALA A 267 0.74 -10.58 -7.00
N MET A 268 -0.20 -10.02 -6.22
CA MET A 268 -0.05 -9.86 -4.78
C MET A 268 -0.27 -11.17 -4.01
N ASP A 269 -1.15 -12.04 -4.45
CA ASP A 269 -1.33 -13.39 -3.86
C ASP A 269 -0.09 -14.26 -4.10
N ASP A 270 0.45 -14.30 -5.32
CA ASP A 270 1.68 -15.04 -5.67
C ASP A 270 2.89 -14.52 -4.88
N TYR A 271 3.00 -13.21 -4.73
CA TYR A 271 4.05 -12.56 -3.95
C TYR A 271 3.91 -12.89 -2.46
N THR A 272 2.71 -12.78 -1.88
CA THR A 272 2.47 -13.07 -0.46
C THR A 272 2.87 -14.48 -0.09
N ALA A 273 2.54 -15.47 -0.94
CA ALA A 273 2.92 -16.86 -0.73
C ALA A 273 4.45 -17.05 -0.65
N LYS A 274 5.20 -16.37 -1.51
CA LYS A 274 6.69 -16.38 -1.48
C LYS A 274 7.23 -15.63 -0.25
N TYR A 275 6.66 -14.49 0.08
CA TYR A 275 7.14 -13.64 1.16
C TYR A 275 7.06 -14.32 2.53
N ILE A 276 6.00 -15.08 2.81
CA ILE A 276 5.86 -15.86 4.04
C ILE A 276 7.01 -16.86 4.22
N GLY A 277 7.52 -17.44 3.12
CA GLY A 277 8.72 -18.27 3.16
C GLY A 277 9.97 -17.48 3.58
N LEU A 278 10.17 -16.30 3.02
CA LEU A 278 11.32 -15.43 3.32
C LEU A 278 11.34 -14.98 4.79
N GLU A 279 10.18 -14.73 5.41
CA GLU A 279 10.12 -14.32 6.83
C GLU A 279 10.77 -15.35 7.77
N LYS A 280 10.54 -16.64 7.49
CA LYS A 280 11.13 -17.74 8.30
C LYS A 280 12.64 -17.79 8.19
N GLU A 281 13.17 -17.61 6.98
CA GLU A 281 14.61 -17.65 6.71
C GLU A 281 15.36 -16.48 7.36
N VAL A 282 14.72 -15.31 7.48
CA VAL A 282 15.39 -14.12 8.03
C VAL A 282 15.66 -14.25 9.52
N VAL A 283 14.84 -14.95 10.29
CA VAL A 283 15.09 -15.19 11.71
C VAL A 283 16.42 -15.94 11.91
N ASP A 284 16.66 -17.00 11.13
CA ASP A 284 17.89 -17.77 11.20
C ASP A 284 19.09 -16.96 10.70
N PHE A 285 18.92 -16.20 9.63
CA PHE A 285 19.94 -15.25 9.17
C PHE A 285 20.35 -14.28 10.27
N LEU A 286 19.40 -13.63 10.96
CA LEU A 286 19.69 -12.66 12.02
C LEU A 286 20.44 -13.29 13.19
N LYS A 287 20.04 -14.50 13.60
CA LYS A 287 20.77 -15.28 14.63
C LYS A 287 22.20 -15.60 14.19
N ALA A 288 22.39 -16.01 12.92
CA ALA A 288 23.73 -16.27 12.36
C ALA A 288 24.59 -15.00 12.30
N GLN A 289 23.97 -13.80 12.19
CA GLN A 289 24.67 -12.51 12.33
C GLN A 289 24.93 -12.10 13.79
N GLY A 290 24.73 -13.00 14.76
CA GLY A 290 24.96 -12.73 16.19
C GLY A 290 23.93 -11.80 16.83
N LYS A 291 22.77 -11.61 16.21
CA LYS A 291 21.72 -10.74 16.75
C LYS A 291 20.87 -11.46 17.78
N LYS A 292 20.45 -10.76 18.82
CA LYS A 292 19.46 -11.28 19.77
C LYS A 292 18.09 -11.25 19.10
N VAL A 293 17.43 -12.41 19.00
CA VAL A 293 16.07 -12.51 18.43
C VAL A 293 15.20 -13.25 19.44
N TYR A 294 14.17 -12.60 19.96
CA TYR A 294 13.31 -13.17 20.99
C TYR A 294 11.89 -12.59 20.95
N THR A 295 10.96 -13.32 21.57
CA THR A 295 9.56 -12.95 21.69
C THR A 295 9.30 -12.35 23.09
N PRO A 296 8.70 -11.16 23.20
CA PRO A 296 8.31 -10.56 24.46
C PRO A 296 7.00 -11.15 24.98
N ASP A 297 6.43 -10.58 26.04
CA ASP A 297 5.06 -10.88 26.48
C ASP A 297 4.04 -10.28 25.49
N LEU A 298 3.66 -11.06 24.49
CA LEU A 298 2.71 -10.65 23.44
C LEU A 298 1.32 -10.30 24.00
N ASN A 299 0.91 -10.93 25.11
CA ASN A 299 -0.39 -10.62 25.72
C ASN A 299 -0.38 -9.24 26.36
N ALA A 300 0.71 -8.88 27.04
CA ALA A 300 0.89 -7.55 27.60
C ALA A 300 0.92 -6.47 26.50
N PHE A 301 1.65 -6.71 25.41
CA PHE A 301 1.68 -5.80 24.26
C PHE A 301 0.32 -5.63 23.59
N ARG A 302 -0.37 -6.75 23.35
CA ARG A 302 -1.70 -6.73 22.74
C ARG A 302 -2.73 -5.97 23.59
N ALA A 303 -2.83 -6.32 24.86
CA ALA A 303 -3.78 -5.68 25.77
C ALA A 303 -3.53 -4.16 25.87
N TYR A 304 -2.26 -3.77 25.99
CA TYR A 304 -1.88 -2.37 26.10
C TYR A 304 -2.22 -1.59 24.80
N ALA A 305 -1.84 -2.13 23.65
CA ALA A 305 -2.03 -1.46 22.37
C ALA A 305 -3.51 -1.38 21.99
N GLN A 306 -4.26 -2.47 22.12
CA GLN A 306 -5.69 -2.49 21.76
C GLN A 306 -6.48 -1.53 22.62
N LYS A 307 -6.20 -1.48 23.95
CA LYS A 307 -6.85 -0.51 24.84
C LYS A 307 -6.60 0.93 24.36
N LYS A 308 -5.35 1.28 24.03
CA LYS A 308 -5.03 2.65 23.55
C LYS A 308 -5.76 2.99 22.24
N TYR A 309 -5.87 2.06 21.32
CA TYR A 309 -6.57 2.27 20.06
C TYR A 309 -8.07 2.48 20.26
N VAL A 310 -8.71 1.66 21.10
CA VAL A 310 -10.14 1.80 21.45
C VAL A 310 -10.39 3.13 22.16
N ASP A 311 -9.56 3.48 23.15
CA ASP A 311 -9.71 4.71 23.92
C ASP A 311 -9.61 5.96 23.04
N LYS A 312 -8.73 5.95 22.01
CA LYS A 312 -8.47 7.13 21.17
C LYS A 312 -9.35 7.21 19.94
N TYR A 313 -9.57 6.10 19.27
CA TYR A 313 -10.20 6.06 17.93
C TYR A 313 -11.47 5.22 17.87
N GLY A 314 -11.83 4.49 18.94
CA GLY A 314 -12.97 3.57 18.92
C GLY A 314 -14.30 4.22 18.53
N GLN A 315 -14.47 5.51 18.84
CA GLN A 315 -15.66 6.29 18.47
C GLN A 315 -15.76 6.61 16.97
N ASP A 316 -14.62 6.59 16.26
CA ASP A 316 -14.56 6.87 14.82
C ASP A 316 -14.83 5.61 13.98
N TRP A 317 -14.81 4.44 14.62
CA TRP A 317 -14.95 3.16 13.93
C TRP A 317 -16.40 2.88 13.55
N PRO A 318 -16.66 2.35 12.36
CA PRO A 318 -18.01 1.93 12.01
C PRO A 318 -18.52 0.89 13.01
N LYS A 319 -19.76 1.06 13.46
CA LYS A 319 -20.37 0.20 14.47
C LYS A 319 -20.34 -1.27 14.03
N GLY A 320 -19.83 -2.14 14.91
CA GLY A 320 -19.72 -3.58 14.66
C GLY A 320 -18.63 -3.99 13.67
N ALA A 321 -17.80 -3.05 13.15
CA ALA A 321 -16.77 -3.38 12.19
C ALA A 321 -15.65 -4.22 12.81
N LEU A 322 -15.22 -3.90 14.02
CA LEU A 322 -14.19 -4.66 14.75
C LEU A 322 -14.63 -6.11 14.99
N GLU A 323 -15.87 -6.31 15.43
CA GLU A 323 -16.45 -7.63 15.68
C GLU A 323 -16.55 -8.44 14.39
N ARG A 324 -17.00 -7.82 13.28
CA ARG A 324 -17.09 -8.46 11.96
C ARG A 324 -15.70 -8.88 11.45
N ILE A 325 -14.65 -8.06 11.65
CA ILE A 325 -13.28 -8.41 11.27
C ILE A 325 -12.78 -9.57 12.14
N ASN A 326 -12.97 -9.51 13.45
CA ASN A 326 -12.50 -10.56 14.36
C ASN A 326 -13.16 -11.92 14.12
N ALA A 327 -14.37 -11.95 13.54
CA ALA A 327 -15.13 -13.17 13.23
C ALA A 327 -14.66 -13.88 11.93
N LEU A 328 -13.79 -13.27 11.11
CA LEU A 328 -13.24 -13.86 9.89
C LEU A 328 -12.10 -14.84 10.18
#